data_4e4e619a040dadf5005fb4aa43f3484f
#
_entry.id   4e4e619a040dadf5005fb4aa43f3484f
#
_cell.length_a   1.000
_cell.length_b   1.000
_cell.length_c   1.000
_cell.angle_alpha   90.00
_cell.angle_beta   90.00
_cell.angle_gamma   90.00
#
_symmetry.space_group_name_H-M   'P 1'
#
loop_
_entity.id
_entity.type
_entity.pdbx_description
1 polymer ?
#
loop_
_entity_poly.entity_id
_entity_poly.type
_entity_poly.pdbx_seq_one_letter_code
_entity_poly.pdbx_strand_id
1 'polypeptide(L)'
;MKEKIKVLLAEDELTLAMIIKDTLEEDDFILTIAANGEEGLRMFFDIRPDVLVADVMMPRMDGFEMVRRIRQTDKQTPVLFLTARSAINDVVEGFELGANDYLKKPFGMQELIIRIKALVGKAFSFNEEKKTTT
;
A
#
# COMPACT_ATOMS: atom_id res chain seq x y z
N MET A 1 -20.62 -7.17 -13.09
CA MET A 1 -19.29 -6.70 -13.39
C MET A 1 -18.46 -6.57 -12.10
N LYS A 2 -17.26 -7.07 -12.17
CA LYS A 2 -16.38 -7.05 -11.02
C LYS A 2 -15.69 -5.68 -10.90
N GLU A 3 -15.79 -5.07 -9.74
CA GLU A 3 -15.08 -3.83 -9.49
C GLU A 3 -13.59 -4.08 -9.39
N LYS A 4 -12.81 -3.15 -9.93
CA LYS A 4 -11.36 -3.24 -9.82
C LYS A 4 -10.91 -2.81 -8.42
N ILE A 5 -9.85 -3.44 -7.95
CA ILE A 5 -9.25 -3.11 -6.66
C ILE A 5 -8.42 -1.84 -6.82
N LYS A 6 -8.68 -0.85 -6.01
CA LYS A 6 -7.97 0.43 -6.06
C LYS A 6 -6.70 0.36 -5.24
N VAL A 7 -5.56 0.60 -5.90
CA VAL A 7 -4.24 0.64 -5.27
C VAL A 7 -3.70 2.05 -5.36
N LEU A 8 -3.28 2.61 -4.23
CA LEU A 8 -2.48 3.83 -4.23
C LEU A 8 -1.03 3.42 -4.01
N LEU A 9 -0.17 3.77 -4.96
CA LEU A 9 1.26 3.49 -4.89
C LEU A 9 2.03 4.78 -4.67
N ALA A 10 2.65 4.92 -3.52
CA ALA A 10 3.53 6.05 -3.23
C ALA A 10 4.97 5.60 -3.46
N GLU A 11 5.57 6.05 -4.56
CA GLU A 11 6.90 5.65 -4.99
C GLU A 11 7.51 6.76 -5.81
N ASP A 12 8.68 7.26 -5.39
CA ASP A 12 9.34 8.37 -6.09
C ASP A 12 10.16 7.91 -7.30
N GLU A 13 10.46 6.63 -7.39
CA GLU A 13 11.19 6.08 -8.52
C GLU A 13 10.21 5.79 -9.66
N LEU A 14 10.07 6.75 -10.57
CA LEU A 14 9.00 6.72 -11.56
C LEU A 14 9.04 5.48 -12.45
N THR A 15 10.23 5.03 -12.85
CA THR A 15 10.35 3.82 -13.69
C THR A 15 9.77 2.61 -12.99
N LEU A 16 10.12 2.42 -11.72
CA LEU A 16 9.57 1.31 -10.94
C LEU A 16 8.06 1.45 -10.77
N ALA A 17 7.60 2.65 -10.46
CA ALA A 17 6.16 2.90 -10.28
C ALA A 17 5.38 2.55 -11.54
N MET A 18 5.90 2.90 -12.71
CA MET A 18 5.23 2.60 -13.98
C MET A 18 5.21 1.11 -14.27
N ILE A 19 6.29 0.40 -13.97
CA ILE A 19 6.33 -1.05 -14.14
C ILE A 19 5.29 -1.72 -13.25
N ILE A 20 5.20 -1.28 -12.00
CA ILE A 20 4.21 -1.83 -11.07
C ILE A 20 2.80 -1.56 -11.58
N LYS A 21 2.56 -0.32 -12.02
CA LYS A 21 1.24 0.07 -12.55
C LYS A 21 0.85 -0.80 -13.74
N ASP A 22 1.73 -0.90 -14.73
CA ASP A 22 1.44 -1.67 -15.93
C ASP A 22 1.16 -3.14 -15.60
N THR A 23 1.94 -3.70 -14.69
CA THR A 23 1.78 -5.11 -14.31
C THR A 23 0.48 -5.35 -13.56
N LEU A 24 0.15 -4.51 -12.59
CA LEU A 24 -1.07 -4.68 -11.82
C LEU A 24 -2.32 -4.43 -12.66
N GLU A 25 -2.26 -3.48 -13.57
CA GLU A 25 -3.44 -3.15 -14.38
C GLU A 25 -3.75 -4.18 -15.46
N GLU A 26 -2.87 -5.15 -15.67
CA GLU A 26 -3.20 -6.32 -16.48
C GLU A 26 -4.14 -7.28 -15.75
N ASP A 27 -4.29 -7.14 -14.44
CA ASP A 27 -5.19 -7.93 -13.61
C ASP A 27 -6.36 -7.03 -13.17
N ASP A 28 -7.03 -7.38 -12.09
CA ASP A 28 -8.22 -6.67 -11.60
C ASP A 28 -7.89 -5.46 -10.72
N PHE A 29 -6.85 -4.72 -11.05
CA PHE A 29 -6.41 -3.55 -10.28
C PHE A 29 -6.51 -2.28 -11.09
N ILE A 30 -6.77 -1.18 -10.39
CA ILE A 30 -6.56 0.16 -10.93
C ILE A 30 -5.61 0.87 -9.96
N LEU A 31 -4.54 1.47 -10.50
CA LEU A 31 -3.47 1.99 -9.67
C LEU A 31 -3.22 3.46 -9.94
N THR A 32 -3.09 4.23 -8.87
CA THR A 32 -2.73 5.64 -8.93
C THR A 32 -1.36 5.81 -8.30
N ILE A 33 -0.50 6.59 -8.92
CA ILE A 33 0.87 6.83 -8.46
C ILE A 33 0.94 8.17 -7.74
N ALA A 34 1.52 8.18 -6.54
CA ALA A 34 1.92 9.39 -5.84
C ALA A 34 3.45 9.44 -5.84
N ALA A 35 4.02 10.59 -6.16
CA ALA A 35 5.45 10.73 -6.34
C ALA A 35 6.23 10.97 -5.04
N ASN A 36 5.53 11.25 -3.95
CA ASN A 36 6.14 11.49 -2.65
C ASN A 36 5.07 11.33 -1.55
N GLY A 37 5.51 11.44 -0.29
CA GLY A 37 4.60 11.22 0.83
C GLY A 37 3.53 12.29 0.99
N GLU A 38 3.84 13.55 0.67
CA GLU A 38 2.84 14.62 0.75
C GLU A 38 1.71 14.37 -0.24
N GLU A 39 2.08 14.04 -1.48
CA GLU A 39 1.11 13.73 -2.51
C GLU A 39 0.32 12.48 -2.15
N GLY A 40 1.00 11.45 -1.63
CA GLY A 40 0.34 10.23 -1.19
C GLY A 40 -0.68 10.46 -0.11
N LEU A 41 -0.35 11.31 0.87
CA LEU A 41 -1.27 11.63 1.95
C LEU A 41 -2.53 12.31 1.43
N ARG A 42 -2.37 13.28 0.53
CA ARG A 42 -3.51 13.98 -0.05
C ARG A 42 -4.36 13.05 -0.89
N MET A 43 -3.71 12.27 -1.76
CA MET A 43 -4.42 11.35 -2.66
C MET A 43 -5.14 10.25 -1.91
N PHE A 44 -4.61 9.80 -0.78
CA PHE A 44 -5.22 8.74 0.01
C PHE A 44 -6.66 9.10 0.38
N PHE A 45 -6.89 10.32 0.85
CA PHE A 45 -8.22 10.72 1.28
C PHE A 45 -9.15 11.05 0.10
N ASP A 46 -8.58 11.43 -1.04
CA ASP A 46 -9.37 11.67 -2.25
C ASP A 46 -9.81 10.36 -2.90
N ILE A 47 -8.92 9.39 -2.97
CA ILE A 47 -9.15 8.14 -3.71
C ILE A 47 -9.81 7.08 -2.85
N ARG A 48 -9.49 7.04 -1.56
CA ARG A 48 -9.92 5.98 -0.66
C ARG A 48 -9.54 4.61 -1.22
N PRO A 49 -8.25 4.30 -1.30
CA PRO A 49 -7.81 3.04 -1.92
C PRO A 49 -8.18 1.83 -1.06
N ASP A 50 -8.23 0.67 -1.71
CA ASP A 50 -8.41 -0.60 -1.01
C ASP A 50 -7.12 -1.08 -0.37
N VAL A 51 -5.98 -0.63 -0.89
CA VAL A 51 -4.68 -0.94 -0.32
C VAL A 51 -3.71 0.19 -0.66
N LEU A 52 -2.83 0.50 0.29
CA LEU A 52 -1.76 1.47 0.11
C LEU A 52 -0.44 0.73 0.04
N VAL A 53 0.31 0.95 -1.04
CA VAL A 53 1.66 0.40 -1.23
C VAL A 53 2.61 1.59 -1.21
N ALA A 54 3.56 1.63 -0.30
CA ALA A 54 4.37 2.82 -0.10
C ALA A 54 5.84 2.49 0.10
N ASP A 55 6.71 3.20 -0.61
CA ASP A 55 8.13 3.17 -0.31
C ASP A 55 8.37 3.92 1.00
N VAL A 56 9.30 3.45 1.80
CA VAL A 56 9.68 4.14 3.03
C VAL A 56 10.47 5.41 2.72
N MET A 57 11.41 5.34 1.80
CA MET A 57 12.31 6.45 1.49
C MET A 57 11.78 7.27 0.33
N MET A 58 11.23 8.43 0.62
CA MET A 58 10.72 9.35 -0.41
C MET A 58 11.06 10.79 0.00
N PRO A 59 11.21 11.71 -0.99
CA PRO A 59 11.42 13.11 -0.68
C PRO A 59 10.17 13.76 -0.08
N ARG A 60 10.36 14.89 0.54
CA ARG A 60 9.32 15.74 1.18
C ARG A 60 8.73 15.12 2.43
N MET A 61 8.14 13.95 2.31
CA MET A 61 7.58 13.21 3.44
C MET A 61 7.82 11.73 3.16
N ASP A 62 8.48 11.01 4.07
CA ASP A 62 8.75 9.60 3.87
C ASP A 62 7.49 8.75 4.12
N GLY A 63 7.59 7.47 3.78
CA GLY A 63 6.45 6.57 3.90
C GLY A 63 5.97 6.36 5.33
N PHE A 64 6.88 6.34 6.29
CA PHE A 64 6.51 6.18 7.69
C PHE A 64 5.69 7.37 8.19
N GLU A 65 6.13 8.58 7.89
CA GLU A 65 5.40 9.77 8.30
C GLU A 65 4.04 9.86 7.61
N MET A 66 3.99 9.51 6.32
CA MET A 66 2.73 9.48 5.59
C MET A 66 1.73 8.54 6.27
N VAL A 67 2.15 7.32 6.57
CA VAL A 67 1.27 6.34 7.20
C VAL A 67 0.90 6.75 8.62
N ARG A 68 1.83 7.34 9.36
CA ARG A 68 1.52 7.86 10.70
C ARG A 68 0.35 8.84 10.65
N ARG A 69 0.37 9.75 9.70
CA ARG A 69 -0.71 10.73 9.55
C ARG A 69 -2.01 10.10 9.08
N ILE A 70 -1.93 9.16 8.14
CA ILE A 70 -3.12 8.42 7.68
C ILE A 70 -3.76 7.69 8.87
N ARG A 71 -2.95 7.04 9.70
CA ARG A 71 -3.45 6.24 10.83
C ARG A 71 -4.11 7.06 11.92
N GLN A 72 -3.98 8.38 11.90
CA GLN A 72 -4.72 9.23 12.84
C GLN A 72 -6.22 9.14 12.60
N THR A 73 -6.65 8.89 11.38
CA THR A 73 -8.07 8.83 11.02
C THR A 73 -8.49 7.52 10.37
N ASP A 74 -7.59 6.80 9.73
CA ASP A 74 -7.91 5.53 9.07
C ASP A 74 -6.98 4.45 9.60
N LYS A 75 -7.55 3.49 10.32
CA LYS A 75 -6.79 2.38 10.92
C LYS A 75 -7.03 1.06 10.23
N GLN A 76 -7.81 1.05 9.16
CA GLN A 76 -8.27 -0.19 8.55
C GLN A 76 -7.67 -0.48 7.18
N THR A 77 -7.38 0.55 6.38
CA THR A 77 -6.82 0.31 5.05
C THR A 77 -5.49 -0.42 5.15
N PRO A 78 -5.35 -1.56 4.47
CA PRO A 78 -4.09 -2.31 4.52
C PRO A 78 -2.94 -1.50 3.93
N VAL A 79 -1.77 -1.61 4.55
CA VAL A 79 -0.56 -0.92 4.12
C VAL A 79 0.54 -1.94 3.91
N LEU A 80 1.16 -1.90 2.74
CA LEU A 80 2.35 -2.67 2.41
C LEU A 80 3.50 -1.70 2.15
N PHE A 81 4.56 -1.79 2.96
CA PHE A 81 5.75 -0.99 2.71
C PHE A 81 6.71 -1.68 1.76
N LEU A 82 7.26 -0.92 0.82
CA LEU A 82 8.37 -1.35 -0.05
C LEU A 82 9.60 -0.60 0.40
N THR A 83 10.74 -1.29 0.55
CA THR A 83 11.94 -0.58 0.99
C THR A 83 13.22 -1.36 0.72
N ALA A 84 14.31 -0.62 0.44
CA ALA A 84 15.64 -1.19 0.42
C ALA A 84 16.16 -1.45 1.85
N ARG A 85 15.52 -0.87 2.85
CA ARG A 85 15.93 -1.03 4.23
C ARG A 85 15.51 -2.39 4.76
N SER A 86 16.45 -3.09 5.40
CA SER A 86 16.18 -4.40 5.98
C SER A 86 16.51 -4.44 7.47
N ALA A 87 16.84 -3.30 8.09
CA ALA A 87 17.16 -3.26 9.50
C ALA A 87 15.92 -3.62 10.33
N ILE A 88 16.11 -4.43 11.34
CA ILE A 88 15.02 -4.87 12.22
C ILE A 88 14.26 -3.68 12.79
N ASN A 89 14.96 -2.63 13.19
CA ASN A 89 14.34 -1.45 13.77
C ASN A 89 13.36 -0.77 12.79
N ASP A 90 13.71 -0.73 11.51
CA ASP A 90 12.82 -0.14 10.49
C ASP A 90 11.56 -0.99 10.29
N VAL A 91 11.72 -2.31 10.30
CA VAL A 91 10.57 -3.22 10.19
C VAL A 91 9.65 -3.07 11.40
N VAL A 92 10.22 -3.02 12.59
CA VAL A 92 9.45 -2.85 13.83
C VAL A 92 8.70 -1.52 13.79
N GLU A 93 9.36 -0.44 13.39
CA GLU A 93 8.70 0.87 13.28
C GLU A 93 7.51 0.81 12.33
N GLY A 94 7.67 0.16 11.17
CA GLY A 94 6.59 0.03 10.21
C GLY A 94 5.39 -0.70 10.78
N PHE A 95 5.60 -1.80 11.48
CA PHE A 95 4.50 -2.55 12.09
C PHE A 95 3.85 -1.79 13.24
N GLU A 96 4.64 -1.06 14.02
CA GLU A 96 4.09 -0.21 15.09
C GLU A 96 3.19 0.88 14.54
N LEU A 97 3.47 1.37 13.32
CA LEU A 97 2.62 2.34 12.65
C LEU A 97 1.35 1.73 12.06
N GLY A 98 1.20 0.41 12.13
CA GLY A 98 0.03 -0.28 11.64
C GLY A 98 0.18 -0.78 10.21
N ALA A 99 1.40 -1.03 9.76
CA ALA A 99 1.63 -1.71 8.48
C ALA A 99 1.18 -3.16 8.58
N ASN A 100 0.67 -3.68 7.48
CA ASN A 100 0.17 -5.05 7.44
C ASN A 100 1.22 -6.00 6.84
N ASP A 101 2.16 -5.46 6.07
CA ASP A 101 3.21 -6.28 5.46
C ASP A 101 4.38 -5.38 5.06
N TYR A 102 5.47 -6.02 4.67
CA TYR A 102 6.72 -5.34 4.39
C TYR A 102 7.47 -6.14 3.32
N LEU A 103 7.82 -5.50 2.22
CA LEU A 103 8.48 -6.18 1.11
C LEU A 103 9.81 -5.51 0.79
N LYS A 104 10.89 -6.28 0.88
CA LYS A 104 12.24 -5.77 0.67
C LYS A 104 12.58 -5.66 -0.81
N LYS A 105 13.15 -4.53 -1.20
CA LYS A 105 13.71 -4.34 -2.55
C LYS A 105 15.09 -5.02 -2.64
N PRO A 106 15.42 -5.64 -3.75
CA PRO A 106 14.58 -5.84 -4.94
C PRO A 106 13.61 -7.01 -4.73
N PHE A 107 12.46 -6.91 -5.36
CA PHE A 107 11.42 -7.95 -5.28
C PHE A 107 10.92 -8.31 -6.67
N GLY A 108 10.31 -9.48 -6.78
CA GLY A 108 9.65 -9.88 -8.03
C GLY A 108 8.23 -9.34 -8.09
N MET A 109 7.74 -9.08 -9.30
CA MET A 109 6.37 -8.58 -9.48
C MET A 109 5.33 -9.57 -8.97
N GLN A 110 5.58 -10.87 -9.14
CA GLN A 110 4.64 -11.89 -8.67
C GLN A 110 4.53 -11.90 -7.15
N GLU A 111 5.63 -11.70 -6.46
CA GLU A 111 5.60 -11.62 -4.99
C GLU A 111 4.81 -10.41 -4.54
N LEU A 112 5.00 -9.27 -5.18
CA LEU A 112 4.25 -8.05 -4.88
C LEU A 112 2.76 -8.28 -5.07
N ILE A 113 2.37 -8.84 -6.20
CA ILE A 113 0.96 -9.10 -6.52
C ILE A 113 0.33 -10.04 -5.49
N ILE A 114 1.01 -11.11 -5.14
CA ILE A 114 0.49 -12.08 -4.17
C ILE A 114 0.28 -11.43 -2.82
N ARG A 115 1.22 -10.59 -2.37
CA ARG A 115 1.08 -9.91 -1.09
C ARG A 115 -0.06 -8.90 -1.08
N ILE A 116 -0.22 -8.16 -2.19
CA ILE A 116 -1.34 -7.22 -2.31
C ILE A 116 -2.67 -7.99 -2.27
N LYS A 117 -2.78 -9.06 -3.04
CA LYS A 117 -4.01 -9.87 -3.06
C LYS A 117 -4.32 -10.45 -1.69
N ALA A 118 -3.30 -10.89 -0.95
CA ALA A 118 -3.51 -11.42 0.40
C ALA A 118 -4.05 -10.36 1.34
N LEU A 119 -3.52 -9.15 1.27
CA LEU A 119 -3.99 -8.06 2.13
C LEU A 119 -5.42 -7.65 1.82
N VAL A 120 -5.73 -7.51 0.53
CA VAL A 120 -7.08 -7.14 0.10
C VAL A 120 -8.07 -8.26 0.41
N GLY A 121 -7.66 -9.51 0.18
CA GLY A 121 -8.49 -10.67 0.47
C GLY A 121 -8.87 -10.77 1.95
N LYS A 122 -7.93 -10.51 2.84
CA LYS A 122 -8.21 -10.50 4.28
C LYS A 122 -9.20 -9.42 4.67
N ALA A 123 -9.05 -8.22 4.09
CA ALA A 123 -9.95 -7.10 4.37
C ALA A 123 -11.37 -7.43 3.90
N PHE A 124 -11.51 -7.99 2.71
CA PHE A 124 -12.82 -8.37 2.18
C PHE A 124 -13.45 -9.51 2.98
N SER A 125 -12.68 -10.52 3.33
CA SER A 125 -13.17 -11.63 4.16
C SER A 125 -13.69 -11.15 5.50
N PHE A 126 -12.94 -10.24 6.13
CA PHE A 126 -13.35 -9.67 7.42
C PHE A 126 -14.66 -8.90 7.28
N ASN A 127 -14.80 -8.11 6.22
CA ASN A 127 -16.03 -7.33 6.00
C ASN A 127 -17.22 -8.24 5.70
N GLU A 128 -17.03 -9.33 4.96
CA GLU A 128 -18.09 -10.29 4.70
C GLU A 128 -18.54 -10.99 5.97
N GLU A 129 -17.62 -11.39 6.83
CA GLU A 129 -17.96 -11.99 8.12
C GLU A 129 -18.77 -11.03 8.98
N LYS A 130 -18.41 -9.75 9.01
CA LYS A 130 -19.19 -8.75 9.73
C LYS A 130 -20.60 -8.62 9.20
N LYS A 131 -20.78 -8.72 7.88
CA LYS A 131 -22.09 -8.62 7.26
C LYS A 131 -22.98 -9.83 7.57
N THR A 132 -22.39 -10.99 7.77
CA THR A 132 -23.13 -12.23 8.00
C THR A 132 -23.44 -12.48 9.46
N THR A 133 -22.83 -11.77 10.38
CA THR A 133 -23.01 -11.99 11.82
C THR A 133 -24.06 -11.08 12.47
N THR A 134 -24.82 -10.38 11.70
CA THR A 134 -25.90 -9.54 12.25
C THR A 134 -27.15 -10.32 12.61
#